data_22461c6c14abb565769983a0e8180512
#
_entry.id   22461c6c14abb565769983a0e8180512
#
_cell.length_a   1.000
_cell.length_b   1.000
_cell.length_c   1.000
_cell.angle_alpha   90.00
_cell.angle_beta   90.00
_cell.angle_gamma   90.00
#
_symmetry.space_group_name_H-M   'P 1'
#
loop_
_entity.id
_entity.type
_entity.pdbx_description
1 polymer ?
#
loop_
_entity_poly.entity_id
_entity_poly.type
_entity_poly.pdbx_seq_one_letter_code
_entity_poly.pdbx_strand_id
1 'polypeptide(L)'
;MPITTRAAVVESGGAPFTLSDVTLDDPGPHEAVVRLVATGLCHTDLGVASGGLPFPLPGVLGHEGAGVVEAVGSAVTGVAPGDHVVLSFTSCGDCRNCDGGHPAYCATWLPLNLIGGRRADGSSTLSRDGEPLGGHFFGQSSFAERALVDERSLVQVDPDVPLESIAPLGCGVQTGVGAVWNVLKPVTGSTIVVLGAGAVGLSAVMAAALTPATTVVAVDRVGERLALAEELGATHTVDAAAEELGDALARITGGRGADGVVETTGNVTVLRQGVDALAARGTVVVVGAPPFGSEVSLDVNGLLGGKQVVGLTLGDAETQSFIPALVRLVKEGRLPLHRLISTYPFADIDQAVRDMSAGKAIKPVLTF
;
A
#
# COMPACT_ATOMS: atom_id res chain seq x y z
N MET A 1 8.10 27.87 14.33
CA MET A 1 8.18 27.49 15.77
C MET A 1 7.71 26.03 15.85
N PRO A 2 8.45 25.18 16.58
CA PRO A 2 8.07 23.77 16.71
C PRO A 2 6.61 23.62 17.12
N ILE A 3 5.91 22.68 16.50
CA ILE A 3 4.48 22.45 16.72
C ILE A 3 4.33 21.21 17.62
N THR A 4 3.61 21.36 18.74
CA THR A 4 3.19 20.16 19.49
C THR A 4 2.04 19.49 18.77
N THR A 5 2.15 18.17 18.56
CA THR A 5 1.14 17.35 17.92
C THR A 5 0.97 16.03 18.67
N ARG A 6 -0.22 15.46 18.66
CA ARG A 6 -0.50 14.17 19.24
C ARG A 6 -0.19 13.07 18.21
N ALA A 7 0.57 12.05 18.62
CA ALA A 7 0.98 10.94 17.76
C ALA A 7 0.86 9.58 18.47
N ALA A 8 0.70 8.52 17.69
CA ALA A 8 0.76 7.15 18.16
C ALA A 8 2.20 6.63 18.02
N VAL A 9 2.91 6.55 19.15
CA VAL A 9 4.31 6.12 19.25
C VAL A 9 4.38 4.64 19.53
N VAL A 10 5.25 3.94 18.80
CA VAL A 10 5.69 2.58 19.10
C VAL A 10 7.03 2.66 19.82
N GLU A 11 7.08 2.20 21.08
CA GLU A 11 8.28 2.33 21.92
C GLU A 11 9.38 1.31 21.55
N SER A 12 8.95 0.10 21.23
CA SER A 12 9.83 -1.02 20.84
C SER A 12 9.06 -2.07 20.06
N GLY A 13 9.74 -2.97 19.39
CA GLY A 13 9.09 -4.06 18.65
C GLY A 13 8.18 -4.91 19.54
N GLY A 14 6.91 -5.06 19.16
CA GLY A 14 5.88 -5.77 19.91
C GLY A 14 5.14 -4.93 20.97
N ALA A 15 5.55 -3.67 21.19
CA ALA A 15 4.81 -2.77 22.08
C ALA A 15 3.52 -2.26 21.41
N PRO A 16 2.45 -1.97 22.20
CA PRO A 16 1.25 -1.32 21.68
C PRO A 16 1.55 0.11 21.23
N PHE A 17 0.64 0.68 20.47
CA PHE A 17 0.68 2.11 20.13
C PHE A 17 0.32 2.95 21.36
N THR A 18 1.16 3.93 21.70
CA THR A 18 0.92 4.84 22.83
C THR A 18 0.70 6.26 22.32
N LEU A 19 -0.47 6.83 22.61
CA LEU A 19 -0.76 8.21 22.26
C LEU A 19 0.04 9.16 23.16
N SER A 20 0.89 9.97 22.54
CA SER A 20 1.77 10.92 23.24
C SER A 20 1.79 12.25 22.51
N ASP A 21 2.02 13.33 23.25
CA ASP A 21 2.38 14.60 22.67
C ASP A 21 3.86 14.54 22.23
N VAL A 22 4.10 14.94 21.00
CA VAL A 22 5.43 15.00 20.39
C VAL A 22 5.64 16.38 19.78
N THR A 23 6.88 16.77 19.60
CA THR A 23 7.25 18.02 18.95
C THR A 23 7.57 17.73 17.49
N LEU A 24 6.84 18.36 16.58
CA LEU A 24 7.12 18.38 15.15
C LEU A 24 8.11 19.52 14.87
N ASP A 25 9.16 19.23 14.11
CA ASP A 25 10.17 20.21 13.72
C ASP A 25 9.61 21.22 12.70
N ASP A 26 10.31 22.32 12.46
CA ASP A 26 9.97 23.27 11.39
C ASP A 26 10.21 22.61 10.02
N PRO A 27 9.40 22.89 8.99
CA PRO A 27 9.58 22.32 7.67
C PRO A 27 10.89 22.78 7.02
N GLY A 28 11.66 21.81 6.52
CA GLY A 28 12.77 22.05 5.63
C GLY A 28 12.32 22.66 4.30
N PRO A 29 13.27 23.09 3.42
CA PRO A 29 12.91 23.75 2.16
C PRO A 29 11.93 22.95 1.27
N HIS A 30 12.05 21.63 1.24
CA HIS A 30 11.25 20.71 0.42
C HIS A 30 10.23 19.90 1.23
N GLU A 31 9.76 20.42 2.36
CA GLU A 31 8.81 19.74 3.23
C GLU A 31 7.55 20.60 3.44
N ALA A 32 6.46 19.95 3.80
CA ALA A 32 5.23 20.61 4.19
C ALA A 32 4.69 20.06 5.50
N VAL A 33 4.00 20.89 6.26
CA VAL A 33 3.19 20.47 7.40
C VAL A 33 1.79 20.16 6.90
N VAL A 34 1.35 18.93 7.13
CA VAL A 34 0.01 18.46 6.77
C VAL A 34 -0.77 18.14 8.05
N ARG A 35 -1.91 18.79 8.22
CA ARG A 35 -2.91 18.39 9.21
C ARG A 35 -3.68 17.20 8.66
N LEU A 36 -3.54 16.06 9.32
CA LEU A 36 -4.18 14.82 8.92
C LEU A 36 -5.69 14.89 9.20
N VAL A 37 -6.47 14.39 8.29
CA VAL A 37 -7.91 14.13 8.43
C VAL A 37 -8.13 12.63 8.59
N ALA A 38 -7.34 11.83 7.87
CA ALA A 38 -7.42 10.39 7.94
C ALA A 38 -6.07 9.74 7.63
N THR A 39 -5.89 8.50 8.10
CA THR A 39 -4.74 7.66 7.73
C THR A 39 -5.14 6.18 7.72
N GLY A 40 -4.77 5.47 6.65
CA GLY A 40 -5.00 4.03 6.55
C GLY A 40 -4.00 3.24 7.41
N LEU A 41 -4.46 2.11 7.95
CA LEU A 41 -3.62 1.11 8.61
C LEU A 41 -3.27 0.00 7.61
N CYS A 42 -1.99 -0.35 7.53
CA CYS A 42 -1.45 -1.35 6.61
C CYS A 42 -0.69 -2.46 7.35
N HIS A 43 -0.56 -3.63 6.73
CA HIS A 43 0.25 -4.73 7.27
C HIS A 43 1.73 -4.36 7.43
N THR A 44 2.24 -3.41 6.64
CA THR A 44 3.60 -2.90 6.77
C THR A 44 3.81 -2.17 8.11
N ASP A 45 2.80 -1.40 8.57
CA ASP A 45 2.83 -0.77 9.90
C ASP A 45 2.90 -1.84 11.00
N LEU A 46 2.08 -2.90 10.86
CA LEU A 46 2.09 -4.02 11.82
C LEU A 46 3.40 -4.80 11.79
N GLY A 47 4.00 -4.96 10.61
CA GLY A 47 5.30 -5.60 10.43
C GLY A 47 6.41 -4.85 11.17
N VAL A 48 6.40 -3.52 11.12
CA VAL A 48 7.33 -2.67 11.88
C VAL A 48 6.99 -2.69 13.37
N ALA A 49 5.73 -2.47 13.73
CA ALA A 49 5.29 -2.43 15.13
C ALA A 49 5.59 -3.74 15.86
N SER A 50 5.53 -4.90 15.18
CA SER A 50 5.91 -6.21 15.75
C SER A 50 7.42 -6.45 15.82
N GLY A 51 8.25 -5.62 15.19
CA GLY A 51 9.70 -5.81 15.07
C GLY A 51 10.12 -6.74 13.93
N GLY A 52 9.18 -7.16 13.07
CA GLY A 52 9.47 -7.99 11.89
C GLY A 52 10.08 -7.23 10.71
N LEU A 53 9.88 -5.92 10.66
CA LEU A 53 10.49 -5.02 9.69
C LEU A 53 11.33 -3.94 10.40
N PRO A 54 12.52 -3.57 9.87
CA PRO A 54 13.40 -2.61 10.52
C PRO A 54 12.88 -1.17 10.37
N PHE A 55 12.79 -0.47 11.50
CA PHE A 55 12.57 0.97 11.59
C PHE A 55 13.13 1.48 12.92
N PRO A 56 13.68 2.71 13.00
CA PRO A 56 14.16 3.27 14.26
C PRO A 56 13.01 3.47 15.26
N LEU A 57 13.08 2.75 16.38
CA LEU A 57 12.15 2.89 17.50
C LEU A 57 12.89 3.46 18.72
N PRO A 58 12.22 4.28 19.57
CA PRO A 58 10.81 4.67 19.48
C PRO A 58 10.54 5.53 18.25
N GLY A 59 9.31 5.38 17.68
CA GLY A 59 8.97 6.09 16.45
C GLY A 59 7.47 6.13 16.15
N VAL A 60 7.10 6.98 15.20
CA VAL A 60 5.75 7.14 14.68
C VAL A 60 5.67 6.52 13.29
N LEU A 61 4.68 5.64 13.09
CA LEU A 61 4.42 4.95 11.83
C LEU A 61 3.31 5.65 11.03
N GLY A 62 2.66 4.89 10.13
CA GLY A 62 1.60 5.40 9.27
C GLY A 62 2.16 5.93 7.93
N HIS A 63 1.61 5.40 6.83
CA HIS A 63 2.08 5.71 5.48
C HIS A 63 0.94 5.78 4.44
N GLU A 64 -0.28 5.93 4.90
CA GLU A 64 -1.47 6.14 4.07
C GLU A 64 -2.23 7.38 4.55
N GLY A 65 -1.51 8.49 4.78
CA GLY A 65 -2.10 9.73 5.26
C GLY A 65 -2.93 10.45 4.19
N ALA A 66 -3.96 11.17 4.62
CA ALA A 66 -4.67 12.16 3.81
C ALA A 66 -5.03 13.36 4.70
N GLY A 67 -4.85 14.56 4.19
CA GLY A 67 -4.99 15.76 5.01
C GLY A 67 -5.01 17.05 4.21
N VAL A 68 -4.85 18.15 4.94
CA VAL A 68 -4.82 19.51 4.39
C VAL A 68 -3.47 20.13 4.70
N VAL A 69 -2.82 20.71 3.72
CA VAL A 69 -1.55 21.43 3.87
C VAL A 69 -1.76 22.64 4.77
N GLU A 70 -0.99 22.78 5.84
CA GLU A 70 -1.01 23.96 6.74
C GLU A 70 0.15 24.94 6.46
N ALA A 71 1.33 24.42 6.14
CA ALA A 71 2.51 25.23 5.83
C ALA A 71 3.41 24.50 4.84
N VAL A 72 4.21 25.26 4.09
CA VAL A 72 5.16 24.73 3.11
C VAL A 72 6.53 25.35 3.29
N GLY A 73 7.58 24.57 3.05
CA GLY A 73 8.96 25.03 2.97
C GLY A 73 9.21 25.93 1.75
N SER A 74 10.31 26.66 1.78
CA SER A 74 10.60 27.73 0.82
C SER A 74 10.80 27.25 -0.64
N ALA A 75 11.09 25.98 -0.87
CA ALA A 75 11.31 25.39 -2.19
C ALA A 75 10.13 24.55 -2.68
N VAL A 76 9.10 24.30 -1.85
CA VAL A 76 7.90 23.58 -2.27
C VAL A 76 7.10 24.42 -3.25
N THR A 77 6.78 23.84 -4.41
CA THR A 77 6.04 24.53 -5.49
C THR A 77 4.79 23.78 -5.95
N GLY A 78 4.68 22.49 -5.62
CA GLY A 78 3.60 21.62 -6.10
C GLY A 78 2.29 21.75 -5.32
N VAL A 79 2.32 22.31 -4.09
CA VAL A 79 1.16 22.46 -3.21
C VAL A 79 1.24 23.77 -2.43
N ALA A 80 0.09 24.23 -1.91
CA ALA A 80 -0.02 25.45 -1.09
C ALA A 80 -0.88 25.18 0.16
N PRO A 81 -0.79 26.02 1.21
CA PRO A 81 -1.68 25.95 2.35
C PRO A 81 -3.16 25.96 1.94
N GLY A 82 -3.95 25.02 2.46
CA GLY A 82 -5.35 24.79 2.11
C GLY A 82 -5.57 23.68 1.08
N ASP A 83 -4.54 23.22 0.38
CA ASP A 83 -4.67 22.12 -0.58
C ASP A 83 -4.96 20.80 0.13
N HIS A 84 -5.85 20.01 -0.44
CA HIS A 84 -6.11 18.63 -0.04
C HIS A 84 -5.07 17.69 -0.67
N VAL A 85 -4.50 16.81 0.13
CA VAL A 85 -3.45 15.89 -0.30
C VAL A 85 -3.68 14.47 0.19
N VAL A 86 -3.27 13.50 -0.63
CA VAL A 86 -2.99 12.12 -0.22
C VAL A 86 -1.49 11.97 -0.12
N LEU A 87 -1.04 11.28 0.91
CA LEU A 87 0.38 11.04 1.17
C LEU A 87 0.77 9.65 0.67
N SER A 88 1.93 9.55 0.03
CA SER A 88 2.47 8.28 -0.44
C SER A 88 3.95 8.17 -0.03
N PHE A 89 4.72 7.36 -0.72
CA PHE A 89 6.15 7.19 -0.47
C PHE A 89 6.97 8.35 -1.02
N THR A 90 8.20 8.50 -0.52
CA THR A 90 9.18 9.45 -1.07
C THR A 90 10.26 8.75 -1.91
N SER A 91 10.97 9.53 -2.71
CA SER A 91 12.09 9.09 -3.56
C SER A 91 13.15 10.17 -3.66
N CYS A 92 14.38 9.85 -4.10
CA CYS A 92 15.43 10.87 -4.25
C CYS A 92 15.14 11.83 -5.42
N GLY A 93 14.42 11.38 -6.44
CA GLY A 93 14.05 12.20 -7.60
C GLY A 93 15.14 12.38 -8.65
N ASP A 94 16.36 11.82 -8.47
CA ASP A 94 17.53 12.08 -9.31
C ASP A 94 18.32 10.81 -9.72
N CYS A 95 17.87 9.62 -9.29
CA CYS A 95 18.50 8.38 -9.72
C CYS A 95 17.88 7.85 -11.02
N ARG A 96 18.60 6.94 -11.69
CA ARG A 96 18.18 6.34 -12.96
C ARG A 96 16.70 5.84 -12.93
N ASN A 97 16.27 5.27 -11.83
CA ASN A 97 14.90 4.74 -11.73
C ASN A 97 13.88 5.87 -11.61
N CYS A 98 14.17 6.92 -10.81
CA CYS A 98 13.33 8.10 -10.72
C CYS A 98 13.23 8.82 -12.07
N ASP A 99 14.36 9.07 -12.74
CA ASP A 99 14.41 9.67 -14.07
C ASP A 99 13.67 8.84 -15.12
N GLY A 100 13.66 7.51 -14.93
CA GLY A 100 12.94 6.58 -15.80
C GLY A 100 11.43 6.48 -15.55
N GLY A 101 10.88 7.23 -14.58
CA GLY A 101 9.45 7.16 -14.21
C GLY A 101 9.08 6.00 -13.29
N HIS A 102 10.08 5.41 -12.60
CA HIS A 102 9.91 4.30 -11.67
C HIS A 102 10.37 4.66 -10.25
N PRO A 103 9.79 5.71 -9.60
CA PRO A 103 10.22 6.18 -8.28
C PRO A 103 10.03 5.13 -7.17
N ALA A 104 9.12 4.19 -7.34
CA ALA A 104 8.92 3.06 -6.43
C ALA A 104 10.15 2.14 -6.32
N TYR A 105 11.07 2.20 -7.27
CA TYR A 105 12.35 1.47 -7.28
C TYR A 105 13.55 2.41 -7.12
N CYS A 106 13.35 3.58 -6.50
CA CYS A 106 14.42 4.52 -6.18
C CYS A 106 15.63 3.81 -5.56
N ALA A 107 16.84 4.19 -6.00
CA ALA A 107 18.08 3.55 -5.50
C ALA A 107 18.27 3.70 -3.97
N THR A 108 17.69 4.76 -3.39
CA THR A 108 17.68 5.01 -1.95
C THR A 108 16.30 4.78 -1.31
N TRP A 109 15.45 3.98 -1.96
CA TRP A 109 14.06 3.80 -1.49
C TRP A 109 13.98 3.27 -0.06
N LEU A 110 14.76 2.23 0.26
CA LEU A 110 14.71 1.58 1.56
C LEU A 110 15.14 2.49 2.72
N PRO A 111 16.28 3.22 2.65
CA PRO A 111 16.63 4.19 3.69
C PRO A 111 15.67 5.37 3.79
N LEU A 112 15.10 5.86 2.69
CA LEU A 112 14.17 7.00 2.72
C LEU A 112 12.81 6.64 3.30
N ASN A 113 12.32 5.42 3.07
CA ASN A 113 10.94 5.06 3.40
C ASN A 113 10.79 4.15 4.62
N LEU A 114 11.78 3.30 4.89
CA LEU A 114 11.64 2.25 5.90
C LEU A 114 12.74 2.31 6.96
N ILE A 115 13.98 2.02 6.62
CA ILE A 115 15.04 1.80 7.62
C ILE A 115 15.66 3.08 8.17
N GLY A 116 15.52 4.21 7.49
CA GLY A 116 16.12 5.49 7.90
C GLY A 116 15.35 6.16 9.04
N GLY A 117 14.04 6.28 8.93
CA GLY A 117 13.16 6.95 9.90
C GLY A 117 13.50 8.43 10.15
N ARG A 118 14.30 9.03 9.25
CA ARG A 118 14.89 10.37 9.37
C ARG A 118 15.03 11.01 8.01
N ARG A 119 15.21 12.33 7.98
CA ARG A 119 15.59 13.07 6.78
C ARG A 119 16.93 12.57 6.20
N ALA A 120 17.20 12.90 4.96
CA ALA A 120 18.44 12.51 4.29
C ALA A 120 19.72 13.02 4.98
N ASP A 121 19.65 14.12 5.71
CA ASP A 121 20.75 14.67 6.51
C ASP A 121 20.92 14.00 7.89
N GLY A 122 20.05 13.02 8.21
CA GLY A 122 20.05 12.28 9.48
C GLY A 122 19.29 12.98 10.62
N SER A 123 18.73 14.18 10.42
CA SER A 123 17.88 14.83 11.42
C SER A 123 16.52 14.16 11.52
N SER A 124 15.86 14.25 12.69
CA SER A 124 14.51 13.75 12.89
C SER A 124 13.47 14.85 12.63
N THR A 125 12.32 14.43 12.10
CA THR A 125 11.14 15.31 11.97
C THR A 125 10.34 15.41 13.27
N LEU A 126 10.55 14.47 14.20
CA LEU A 126 9.82 14.35 15.46
C LEU A 126 10.77 14.19 16.65
N SER A 127 10.40 14.79 17.77
CA SER A 127 11.07 14.59 19.05
C SER A 127 10.08 14.51 20.21
N ARG A 128 10.48 13.88 21.31
CA ARG A 128 9.73 13.85 22.58
C ARG A 128 10.70 14.12 23.71
N ASP A 129 10.36 15.10 24.55
CA ASP A 129 11.21 15.54 25.68
C ASP A 129 12.64 15.93 25.25
N GLY A 130 12.80 16.44 24.03
CA GLY A 130 14.09 16.81 23.45
C GLY A 130 14.85 15.66 22.79
N GLU A 131 14.39 14.40 22.92
CA GLU A 131 15.02 13.24 22.31
C GLU A 131 14.38 12.92 20.93
N PRO A 132 15.18 12.61 19.89
CA PRO A 132 14.67 12.36 18.55
C PRO A 132 13.92 11.03 18.49
N LEU A 133 12.79 11.02 17.78
CA LEU A 133 12.01 9.83 17.43
C LEU A 133 12.24 9.45 15.96
N GLY A 134 11.98 8.18 15.60
CA GLY A 134 11.76 7.81 14.20
C GLY A 134 10.50 8.52 13.68
N GLY A 135 10.65 9.44 12.75
CA GLY A 135 9.55 10.35 12.36
C GLY A 135 9.40 10.55 10.84
N HIS A 136 9.99 9.67 10.02
CA HIS A 136 9.98 9.83 8.56
C HIS A 136 9.61 8.54 7.84
N PHE A 137 8.65 7.80 8.40
CA PHE A 137 8.17 6.55 7.82
C PHE A 137 7.42 6.84 6.51
N PHE A 138 7.94 6.34 5.40
CA PHE A 138 7.48 6.65 4.03
C PHE A 138 7.41 8.16 3.73
N GLY A 139 8.34 8.93 4.30
CA GLY A 139 8.38 10.39 4.11
C GLY A 139 7.24 11.13 4.81
N GLN A 140 6.51 10.52 5.74
CA GLN A 140 5.30 11.10 6.32
C GLN A 140 5.06 10.81 7.82
N SER A 141 5.16 9.55 8.30
CA SER A 141 4.77 9.16 9.68
C SER A 141 3.37 9.66 10.08
N SER A 142 2.34 9.23 9.32
CA SER A 142 0.99 9.80 9.40
C SER A 142 0.13 9.32 10.58
N PHE A 143 0.66 8.50 11.51
CA PHE A 143 -0.06 8.21 12.76
C PHE A 143 0.12 9.35 13.76
N ALA A 144 -0.21 10.57 13.35
CA ALA A 144 -0.17 11.80 14.12
C ALA A 144 -1.23 12.78 13.60
N GLU A 145 -1.69 13.72 14.44
CA GLU A 145 -2.63 14.77 13.99
C GLU A 145 -2.00 15.71 12.95
N ARG A 146 -0.66 15.88 13.00
CA ARG A 146 0.14 16.61 12.02
C ARG A 146 1.37 15.81 11.65
N ALA A 147 1.73 15.85 10.38
CA ALA A 147 2.94 15.23 9.86
C ALA A 147 3.78 16.25 9.11
N LEU A 148 5.08 16.10 9.20
CA LEU A 148 6.04 16.79 8.36
C LEU A 148 6.39 15.86 7.20
N VAL A 149 6.08 16.29 5.99
CA VAL A 149 6.02 15.44 4.81
C VAL A 149 6.96 15.95 3.74
N ASP A 150 7.78 15.08 3.18
CA ASP A 150 8.58 15.36 1.98
C ASP A 150 7.66 15.74 0.80
N GLU A 151 8.02 16.74 0.00
CA GLU A 151 7.19 17.23 -1.12
C GLU A 151 6.85 16.13 -2.14
N ARG A 152 7.74 15.13 -2.32
CA ARG A 152 7.51 14.00 -3.24
C ARG A 152 6.48 13.01 -2.73
N SER A 153 6.24 13.00 -1.44
CA SER A 153 5.18 12.20 -0.81
C SER A 153 3.80 12.87 -0.90
N LEU A 154 3.73 14.16 -1.26
CA LEU A 154 2.49 14.94 -1.34
C LEU A 154 1.87 14.80 -2.72
N VAL A 155 0.64 14.33 -2.78
CA VAL A 155 -0.14 14.29 -4.03
C VAL A 155 -1.40 15.12 -3.85
N GLN A 156 -1.49 16.25 -4.58
CA GLN A 156 -2.67 17.10 -4.55
C GLN A 156 -3.88 16.37 -5.14
N VAL A 157 -5.04 16.48 -4.47
CA VAL A 157 -6.27 15.80 -4.86
C VAL A 157 -7.45 16.77 -4.91
N ASP A 158 -8.53 16.34 -5.57
CA ASP A 158 -9.78 17.09 -5.67
C ASP A 158 -10.39 17.33 -4.26
N PRO A 159 -10.59 18.58 -3.83
CA PRO A 159 -11.11 18.90 -2.50
C PRO A 159 -12.55 18.43 -2.26
N ASP A 160 -13.31 18.11 -3.33
CA ASP A 160 -14.68 17.61 -3.22
C ASP A 160 -14.75 16.13 -2.80
N VAL A 161 -13.61 15.41 -2.77
CA VAL A 161 -13.58 13.99 -2.39
C VAL A 161 -13.24 13.87 -0.90
N PRO A 162 -14.05 13.15 -0.09
CA PRO A 162 -13.77 12.94 1.32
C PRO A 162 -12.41 12.25 1.52
N LEU A 163 -11.52 12.86 2.28
CA LEU A 163 -10.14 12.42 2.47
C LEU A 163 -10.06 11.02 3.13
N GLU A 164 -10.98 10.71 4.04
CA GLU A 164 -11.10 9.41 4.68
C GLU A 164 -11.40 8.27 3.69
N SER A 165 -12.03 8.59 2.56
CA SER A 165 -12.36 7.60 1.53
C SER A 165 -11.19 7.30 0.59
N ILE A 166 -10.16 8.15 0.55
CA ILE A 166 -9.05 8.07 -0.40
C ILE A 166 -7.67 7.91 0.27
N ALA A 167 -7.57 8.01 1.58
CA ALA A 167 -6.30 7.80 2.30
C ALA A 167 -5.59 6.49 1.90
N PRO A 168 -6.27 5.33 1.72
CA PRO A 168 -5.63 4.09 1.29
C PRO A 168 -5.02 4.11 -0.11
N LEU A 169 -5.31 5.13 -0.93
CA LEU A 169 -4.66 5.31 -2.24
C LEU A 169 -3.15 5.50 -2.12
N GLY A 170 -2.67 6.00 -0.97
CA GLY A 170 -1.25 6.26 -0.74
C GLY A 170 -0.36 5.01 -0.76
N CYS A 171 -0.94 3.81 -0.51
CA CYS A 171 -0.18 2.56 -0.48
C CYS A 171 -0.96 1.38 -1.07
N GLY A 172 -1.85 0.76 -0.26
CA GLY A 172 -2.43 -0.54 -0.59
C GLY A 172 -3.25 -0.55 -1.87
N VAL A 173 -4.04 0.51 -2.11
CA VAL A 173 -4.91 0.59 -3.29
C VAL A 173 -4.10 0.81 -4.55
N GLN A 174 -3.17 1.79 -4.58
CA GLN A 174 -2.30 1.97 -5.76
C GLN A 174 -1.47 0.73 -6.07
N THR A 175 -1.05 -0.01 -5.03
CA THR A 175 -0.28 -1.25 -5.20
C THR A 175 -1.09 -2.30 -5.94
N GLY A 176 -2.33 -2.57 -5.51
CA GLY A 176 -3.20 -3.54 -6.15
C GLY A 176 -3.59 -3.14 -7.58
N VAL A 177 -3.96 -1.88 -7.78
CA VAL A 177 -4.32 -1.37 -9.11
C VAL A 177 -3.10 -1.38 -10.03
N GLY A 178 -1.94 -0.93 -9.56
CA GLY A 178 -0.71 -0.88 -10.34
C GLY A 178 -0.18 -2.27 -10.74
N ALA A 179 -0.37 -3.29 -9.89
CA ALA A 179 -0.05 -4.66 -10.24
C ALA A 179 -0.74 -5.10 -11.54
N VAL A 180 -2.00 -4.67 -11.72
CA VAL A 180 -2.79 -5.01 -12.90
C VAL A 180 -2.48 -4.05 -14.07
N TRP A 181 -2.50 -2.72 -13.83
CA TRP A 181 -2.47 -1.74 -14.91
C TRP A 181 -1.06 -1.42 -15.39
N ASN A 182 -0.08 -1.35 -14.47
CA ASN A 182 1.29 -0.98 -14.82
C ASN A 182 2.14 -2.20 -15.20
N VAL A 183 1.86 -3.39 -14.60
CA VAL A 183 2.69 -4.59 -14.80
C VAL A 183 2.00 -5.61 -15.68
N LEU A 184 0.82 -6.15 -15.31
CA LEU A 184 0.17 -7.22 -16.07
C LEU A 184 -0.41 -6.76 -17.40
N LYS A 185 -1.01 -5.57 -17.44
CA LYS A 185 -1.58 -4.95 -18.66
C LYS A 185 -2.48 -5.91 -19.44
N PRO A 186 -3.57 -6.44 -18.84
CA PRO A 186 -4.38 -7.48 -19.44
C PRO A 186 -4.96 -7.08 -20.78
N VAL A 187 -4.94 -8.00 -21.73
CA VAL A 187 -5.59 -7.85 -23.04
C VAL A 187 -6.93 -8.58 -23.08
N THR A 188 -7.70 -8.40 -24.14
CA THR A 188 -8.98 -9.09 -24.35
C THR A 188 -8.80 -10.60 -24.23
N GLY A 189 -9.62 -11.22 -23.39
CA GLY A 189 -9.60 -12.67 -23.16
C GLY A 189 -8.63 -13.14 -22.07
N SER A 190 -7.86 -12.22 -21.45
CA SER A 190 -6.95 -12.57 -20.37
C SER A 190 -7.67 -13.15 -19.17
N THR A 191 -7.02 -14.12 -18.52
CA THR A 191 -7.37 -14.66 -17.21
C THR A 191 -6.43 -14.07 -16.16
N ILE A 192 -6.97 -13.30 -15.20
CA ILE A 192 -6.24 -12.72 -14.08
C ILE A 192 -6.67 -13.43 -12.79
N VAL A 193 -5.68 -13.90 -12.04
CA VAL A 193 -5.88 -14.54 -10.73
C VAL A 193 -5.29 -13.66 -9.63
N VAL A 194 -6.06 -13.41 -8.59
CA VAL A 194 -5.63 -12.64 -7.42
C VAL A 194 -5.59 -13.58 -6.21
N LEU A 195 -4.38 -13.80 -5.69
CA LEU A 195 -4.14 -14.64 -4.52
C LEU A 195 -4.11 -13.76 -3.26
N GLY A 196 -5.15 -13.93 -2.44
CA GLY A 196 -5.44 -13.09 -1.27
C GLY A 196 -6.46 -11.99 -1.58
N ALA A 197 -7.62 -12.02 -0.91
CA ALA A 197 -8.67 -11.00 -1.01
C ALA A 197 -8.62 -10.01 0.18
N GLY A 198 -7.43 -9.54 0.54
CA GLY A 198 -7.22 -8.38 1.41
C GLY A 198 -7.37 -7.06 0.66
N ALA A 199 -7.05 -5.93 1.30
CA ALA A 199 -7.19 -4.60 0.68
C ALA A 199 -6.45 -4.46 -0.66
N VAL A 200 -5.22 -4.96 -0.75
CA VAL A 200 -4.42 -4.94 -1.99
C VAL A 200 -5.03 -5.85 -3.05
N GLY A 201 -5.41 -7.08 -2.67
CA GLY A 201 -5.98 -8.05 -3.61
C GLY A 201 -7.34 -7.60 -4.14
N LEU A 202 -8.23 -7.10 -3.28
CA LEU A 202 -9.53 -6.55 -3.73
C LEU A 202 -9.36 -5.32 -4.62
N SER A 203 -8.32 -4.50 -4.39
CA SER A 203 -7.96 -3.41 -5.30
C SER A 203 -7.49 -3.92 -6.66
N ALA A 204 -6.74 -5.03 -6.69
CA ALA A 204 -6.36 -5.70 -7.93
C ALA A 204 -7.57 -6.32 -8.65
N VAL A 205 -8.54 -6.90 -7.92
CA VAL A 205 -9.81 -7.41 -8.49
C VAL A 205 -10.57 -6.28 -9.17
N MET A 206 -10.80 -5.15 -8.47
CA MET A 206 -11.47 -3.98 -9.04
C MET A 206 -10.74 -3.48 -10.30
N ALA A 207 -9.41 -3.39 -10.23
CA ALA A 207 -8.59 -2.97 -11.37
C ALA A 207 -8.71 -3.92 -12.55
N ALA A 208 -8.67 -5.23 -12.32
CA ALA A 208 -8.83 -6.23 -13.38
C ALA A 208 -10.20 -6.16 -14.05
N ALA A 209 -11.26 -5.95 -13.27
CA ALA A 209 -12.63 -5.77 -13.77
C ALA A 209 -12.78 -4.52 -14.66
N LEU A 210 -11.90 -3.53 -14.53
CA LEU A 210 -11.87 -2.33 -15.38
C LEU A 210 -10.98 -2.48 -16.63
N THR A 211 -10.45 -3.69 -16.89
CA THR A 211 -9.63 -4.00 -18.07
C THR A 211 -10.40 -4.88 -19.06
N PRO A 212 -9.84 -5.14 -20.27
CA PRO A 212 -10.40 -6.12 -21.20
C PRO A 212 -10.28 -7.59 -20.76
N ALA A 213 -9.78 -7.92 -19.57
CA ALA A 213 -9.77 -9.28 -19.04
C ALA A 213 -11.20 -9.83 -18.99
N THR A 214 -11.36 -11.10 -19.39
CA THR A 214 -12.68 -11.74 -19.39
C THR A 214 -12.88 -12.70 -18.22
N THR A 215 -11.80 -13.08 -17.55
CA THR A 215 -11.82 -13.97 -16.40
C THR A 215 -10.99 -13.33 -15.27
N VAL A 216 -11.65 -13.02 -14.16
CA VAL A 216 -11.03 -12.50 -12.95
C VAL A 216 -11.33 -13.46 -11.81
N VAL A 217 -10.32 -14.12 -11.28
CA VAL A 217 -10.45 -15.15 -10.24
C VAL A 217 -9.90 -14.59 -8.93
N ALA A 218 -10.73 -14.49 -7.90
CA ALA A 218 -10.28 -14.17 -6.56
C ALA A 218 -10.10 -15.44 -5.73
N VAL A 219 -8.99 -15.56 -5.03
CA VAL A 219 -8.64 -16.74 -4.21
C VAL A 219 -8.40 -16.29 -2.77
N ASP A 220 -9.13 -16.83 -1.82
CA ASP A 220 -8.93 -16.57 -0.38
C ASP A 220 -9.44 -17.78 0.43
N ARG A 221 -9.22 -17.75 1.74
CA ARG A 221 -9.72 -18.75 2.69
C ARG A 221 -10.94 -18.26 3.48
N VAL A 222 -11.31 -17.00 3.30
CA VAL A 222 -12.39 -16.32 4.03
C VAL A 222 -13.56 -16.07 3.08
N GLY A 223 -14.67 -16.82 3.29
CA GLY A 223 -15.83 -16.77 2.40
C GLY A 223 -16.44 -15.38 2.24
N GLU A 224 -16.47 -14.56 3.31
CA GLU A 224 -16.98 -13.17 3.24
C GLU A 224 -16.13 -12.29 2.32
N ARG A 225 -14.80 -12.51 2.26
CA ARG A 225 -13.93 -11.79 1.34
C ARG A 225 -14.11 -12.22 -0.10
N LEU A 226 -14.40 -13.52 -0.32
CA LEU A 226 -14.72 -14.06 -1.65
C LEU A 226 -16.05 -13.49 -2.15
N ALA A 227 -17.09 -13.43 -1.31
CA ALA A 227 -18.35 -12.80 -1.65
C ALA A 227 -18.16 -11.31 -2.01
N LEU A 228 -17.36 -10.57 -1.24
CA LEU A 228 -17.04 -9.18 -1.56
C LEU A 228 -16.24 -9.07 -2.88
N ALA A 229 -15.33 -10.01 -3.17
CA ALA A 229 -14.59 -10.01 -4.43
C ALA A 229 -15.52 -10.18 -5.64
N GLU A 230 -16.57 -11.01 -5.55
CA GLU A 230 -17.60 -11.12 -6.59
C GLU A 230 -18.34 -9.80 -6.81
N GLU A 231 -18.76 -9.14 -5.74
CA GLU A 231 -19.42 -7.83 -5.83
C GLU A 231 -18.50 -6.76 -6.44
N LEU A 232 -17.18 -6.88 -6.25
CA LEU A 232 -16.16 -5.97 -6.77
C LEU A 232 -15.66 -6.33 -8.18
N GLY A 233 -16.21 -7.40 -8.80
CA GLY A 233 -15.96 -7.72 -10.19
C GLY A 233 -15.16 -8.99 -10.46
N ALA A 234 -14.91 -9.84 -9.45
CA ALA A 234 -14.41 -11.18 -9.71
C ALA A 234 -15.50 -12.00 -10.44
N THR A 235 -15.11 -12.66 -11.53
CA THR A 235 -16.01 -13.54 -12.29
C THR A 235 -16.10 -14.94 -11.69
N HIS A 236 -15.08 -15.31 -10.92
CA HIS A 236 -14.98 -16.59 -10.21
C HIS A 236 -14.29 -16.38 -8.86
N THR A 237 -14.65 -17.21 -7.91
CA THR A 237 -13.98 -17.31 -6.61
C THR A 237 -13.48 -18.73 -6.37
N VAL A 238 -12.40 -18.85 -5.61
CA VAL A 238 -11.82 -20.12 -5.18
C VAL A 238 -11.56 -20.05 -3.67
N ASP A 239 -12.24 -20.94 -2.94
CA ASP A 239 -11.96 -21.13 -1.52
C ASP A 239 -10.74 -22.06 -1.37
N ALA A 240 -9.58 -21.47 -1.08
CA ALA A 240 -8.32 -22.20 -0.90
C ALA A 240 -8.29 -23.07 0.37
N ALA A 241 -9.32 -23.03 1.22
CA ALA A 241 -9.50 -23.99 2.31
C ALA A 241 -10.27 -25.24 1.89
N ALA A 242 -11.03 -25.19 0.77
CA ALA A 242 -11.91 -26.24 0.32
C ALA A 242 -11.40 -26.97 -0.94
N GLU A 243 -10.65 -26.30 -1.83
CA GLU A 243 -10.14 -26.92 -3.06
C GLU A 243 -8.71 -26.47 -3.39
N GLU A 244 -7.99 -27.31 -4.13
CA GLU A 244 -6.64 -26.99 -4.61
C GLU A 244 -6.69 -25.98 -5.76
N LEU A 245 -5.80 -24.96 -5.71
CA LEU A 245 -5.77 -23.88 -6.69
C LEU A 245 -5.57 -24.38 -8.11
N GLY A 246 -4.67 -25.35 -8.32
CA GLY A 246 -4.39 -25.91 -9.66
C GLY A 246 -5.61 -26.55 -10.30
N ASP A 247 -6.38 -27.34 -9.54
CA ASP A 247 -7.59 -28.01 -9.99
C ASP A 247 -8.69 -27.00 -10.30
N ALA A 248 -8.88 -26.01 -9.41
CA ALA A 248 -9.84 -24.94 -9.64
C ALA A 248 -9.53 -24.16 -10.92
N LEU A 249 -8.28 -23.76 -11.12
CA LEU A 249 -7.86 -23.02 -12.31
C LEU A 249 -7.92 -23.87 -13.58
N ALA A 250 -7.57 -25.15 -13.52
CA ALA A 250 -7.75 -26.05 -14.65
C ALA A 250 -9.20 -26.12 -15.11
N ARG A 251 -10.14 -26.19 -14.16
CA ARG A 251 -11.59 -26.20 -14.43
C ARG A 251 -12.05 -24.86 -15.02
N ILE A 252 -11.63 -23.72 -14.44
CA ILE A 252 -12.05 -22.38 -14.85
C ILE A 252 -11.49 -22.02 -16.23
N THR A 253 -10.22 -22.39 -16.50
CA THR A 253 -9.49 -21.96 -17.71
C THR A 253 -9.48 -23.04 -18.81
N GLY A 254 -10.09 -24.19 -18.59
CA GLY A 254 -10.02 -25.33 -19.50
C GLY A 254 -8.58 -25.86 -19.66
N GLY A 255 -7.79 -25.80 -18.60
CA GLY A 255 -6.40 -26.27 -18.57
C GLY A 255 -5.37 -25.30 -19.18
N ARG A 256 -5.77 -24.09 -19.63
CA ARG A 256 -4.83 -23.11 -20.21
C ARG A 256 -3.93 -22.45 -19.17
N GLY A 257 -4.38 -22.32 -17.92
CA GLY A 257 -3.73 -21.57 -16.86
C GLY A 257 -4.03 -20.06 -16.90
N ALA A 258 -3.38 -19.29 -16.03
CA ALA A 258 -3.56 -17.85 -15.87
C ALA A 258 -2.57 -17.05 -16.72
N ASP A 259 -3.04 -15.98 -17.38
CA ASP A 259 -2.17 -15.03 -18.08
C ASP A 259 -1.46 -14.10 -17.10
N GLY A 260 -2.13 -13.74 -16.00
CA GLY A 260 -1.57 -12.92 -14.93
C GLY A 260 -2.00 -13.43 -13.55
N VAL A 261 -1.07 -13.39 -12.61
CA VAL A 261 -1.32 -13.67 -11.19
C VAL A 261 -0.81 -12.51 -10.34
N VAL A 262 -1.63 -12.00 -9.43
CA VAL A 262 -1.23 -11.03 -8.40
C VAL A 262 -1.15 -11.77 -7.07
N GLU A 263 0.05 -11.94 -6.53
CA GLU A 263 0.28 -12.61 -5.25
C GLU A 263 0.37 -11.56 -4.13
N THR A 264 -0.60 -11.54 -3.23
CA THR A 264 -0.70 -10.54 -2.15
C THR A 264 -0.59 -11.13 -0.75
N THR A 265 -0.39 -12.45 -0.62
CA THR A 265 -0.42 -13.13 0.69
C THR A 265 0.92 -13.09 1.41
N GLY A 266 2.04 -12.93 0.67
CA GLY A 266 3.39 -13.06 1.21
C GLY A 266 3.74 -14.49 1.64
N ASN A 267 2.98 -15.50 1.20
CA ASN A 267 3.23 -16.89 1.51
C ASN A 267 3.96 -17.57 0.34
N VAL A 268 5.18 -18.05 0.59
CA VAL A 268 6.03 -18.67 -0.45
C VAL A 268 5.40 -19.91 -1.08
N THR A 269 4.56 -20.66 -0.35
CA THR A 269 3.81 -21.81 -0.92
C THR A 269 2.74 -21.31 -1.89
N VAL A 270 2.01 -20.25 -1.54
CA VAL A 270 0.99 -19.64 -2.41
C VAL A 270 1.65 -19.01 -3.64
N LEU A 271 2.80 -18.34 -3.47
CA LEU A 271 3.61 -17.83 -4.59
C LEU A 271 3.99 -18.97 -5.55
N ARG A 272 4.46 -20.11 -5.01
CA ARG A 272 4.78 -21.29 -5.84
C ARG A 272 3.56 -21.79 -6.61
N GLN A 273 2.42 -21.93 -5.97
CA GLN A 273 1.17 -22.33 -6.62
C GLN A 273 0.77 -21.35 -7.74
N GLY A 274 0.97 -20.02 -7.49
CA GLY A 274 0.73 -19.00 -8.50
C GLY A 274 1.61 -19.16 -9.73
N VAL A 275 2.89 -19.49 -9.57
CA VAL A 275 3.81 -19.74 -10.70
C VAL A 275 3.43 -21.01 -11.45
N ASP A 276 3.08 -22.08 -10.74
CA ASP A 276 2.68 -23.35 -11.36
C ASP A 276 1.39 -23.19 -12.18
N ALA A 277 0.46 -22.37 -11.71
CA ALA A 277 -0.82 -22.08 -12.34
C ALA A 277 -0.75 -21.18 -13.60
N LEU A 278 0.41 -20.57 -13.91
CA LEU A 278 0.57 -19.72 -15.09
C LEU A 278 0.42 -20.49 -16.41
N ALA A 279 -0.26 -19.88 -17.34
CA ALA A 279 -0.21 -20.21 -18.75
C ALA A 279 1.21 -20.00 -19.33
N ALA A 280 1.46 -20.50 -20.55
CA ALA A 280 2.66 -20.10 -21.29
C ALA A 280 2.71 -18.58 -21.46
N ARG A 281 3.88 -17.98 -21.17
CA ARG A 281 4.12 -16.53 -21.18
C ARG A 281 3.35 -15.75 -20.10
N GLY A 282 2.68 -16.41 -19.15
CA GLY A 282 2.01 -15.75 -18.03
C GLY A 282 3.00 -15.13 -17.05
N THR A 283 2.53 -14.15 -16.28
CA THR A 283 3.33 -13.37 -15.33
C THR A 283 2.73 -13.45 -13.93
N VAL A 284 3.55 -13.79 -12.92
CA VAL A 284 3.22 -13.57 -11.50
C VAL A 284 3.82 -12.25 -11.06
N VAL A 285 2.99 -11.38 -10.48
CA VAL A 285 3.42 -10.17 -9.78
C VAL A 285 3.44 -10.46 -8.28
N VAL A 286 4.64 -10.41 -7.70
CA VAL A 286 4.86 -10.64 -6.27
C VAL A 286 4.70 -9.32 -5.53
N VAL A 287 3.65 -9.23 -4.72
CA VAL A 287 3.28 -8.03 -3.94
C VAL A 287 3.39 -8.30 -2.44
N GLY A 288 2.94 -9.47 -2.01
CA GLY A 288 3.02 -9.87 -0.61
C GLY A 288 4.47 -9.94 -0.14
N ALA A 289 4.77 -9.31 1.00
CA ALA A 289 6.12 -9.26 1.56
C ALA A 289 6.28 -10.36 2.63
N PRO A 290 6.95 -11.48 2.31
CA PRO A 290 7.34 -12.48 3.30
C PRO A 290 8.47 -11.95 4.20
N PRO A 291 8.81 -12.62 5.31
CA PRO A 291 9.99 -12.29 6.11
C PRO A 291 11.27 -12.26 5.27
N PHE A 292 12.20 -11.38 5.63
CA PHE A 292 13.50 -11.29 4.94
C PHE A 292 14.22 -12.65 4.91
N GLY A 293 14.80 -12.99 3.75
CA GLY A 293 15.48 -14.26 3.54
C GLY A 293 14.56 -15.43 3.20
N SER A 294 13.25 -15.20 3.02
CA SER A 294 12.34 -16.24 2.52
C SER A 294 12.70 -16.64 1.10
N GLU A 295 12.68 -17.95 0.84
CA GLU A 295 13.03 -18.54 -0.45
C GLU A 295 11.84 -19.36 -1.00
N VAL A 296 11.73 -19.43 -2.34
CA VAL A 296 10.78 -20.26 -3.05
C VAL A 296 11.52 -21.13 -4.07
N SER A 297 11.22 -22.45 -4.07
CA SER A 297 11.74 -23.37 -5.09
C SER A 297 10.81 -23.38 -6.29
N LEU A 298 11.34 -23.17 -7.49
CA LEU A 298 10.58 -23.14 -8.76
C LEU A 298 11.03 -24.30 -9.67
N ASP A 299 10.08 -24.85 -10.44
CA ASP A 299 10.39 -25.78 -11.52
C ASP A 299 10.99 -25.00 -12.70
N VAL A 300 12.29 -25.20 -12.94
CA VAL A 300 13.02 -24.51 -14.00
C VAL A 300 12.50 -24.86 -15.38
N ASN A 301 12.16 -26.14 -15.61
CA ASN A 301 11.59 -26.55 -16.90
C ASN A 301 10.21 -25.93 -17.14
N GLY A 302 9.40 -25.77 -16.07
CA GLY A 302 8.12 -25.08 -16.14
C GLY A 302 8.26 -23.60 -16.55
N LEU A 303 9.39 -22.94 -16.24
CA LEU A 303 9.66 -21.57 -16.66
C LEU A 303 9.99 -21.43 -18.15
N LEU A 304 10.45 -22.51 -18.82
CA LEU A 304 10.83 -22.45 -20.25
C LEU A 304 9.66 -22.13 -21.18
N GLY A 305 8.41 -22.26 -20.70
CA GLY A 305 7.22 -21.76 -21.38
C GLY A 305 7.11 -20.23 -21.45
N GLY A 306 8.15 -19.49 -21.07
CA GLY A 306 8.19 -18.02 -21.03
C GLY A 306 7.49 -17.41 -19.82
N LYS A 307 7.25 -18.19 -18.76
CA LYS A 307 6.68 -17.69 -17.51
C LYS A 307 7.59 -16.65 -16.88
N GLN A 308 7.00 -15.62 -16.25
CA GLN A 308 7.71 -14.53 -15.60
C GLN A 308 7.31 -14.41 -14.13
N VAL A 309 8.27 -14.05 -13.28
CA VAL A 309 8.05 -13.70 -11.87
C VAL A 309 8.65 -12.31 -11.67
N VAL A 310 7.80 -11.34 -11.31
CA VAL A 310 8.16 -9.93 -11.21
C VAL A 310 7.82 -9.41 -9.82
N GLY A 311 8.79 -8.83 -9.11
CA GLY A 311 8.56 -8.13 -7.86
C GLY A 311 7.88 -6.78 -8.10
N LEU A 312 7.01 -6.36 -7.18
CA LEU A 312 6.32 -5.09 -7.25
C LEU A 312 6.38 -4.33 -5.94
N THR A 313 6.76 -3.06 -6.01
CA THR A 313 6.68 -2.10 -4.91
C THR A 313 5.70 -0.99 -5.28
N LEU A 314 4.71 -0.71 -4.42
CA LEU A 314 3.78 0.43 -4.51
C LEU A 314 3.14 0.63 -5.91
N GLY A 315 2.87 -0.48 -6.58
CA GLY A 315 2.18 -0.47 -7.87
C GLY A 315 3.03 -0.06 -9.06
N ASP A 316 4.35 0.08 -8.92
CA ASP A 316 5.21 0.73 -9.95
C ASP A 316 4.58 2.05 -10.42
N ALA A 317 4.11 2.84 -9.43
CA ALA A 317 3.31 4.02 -9.68
C ALA A 317 4.17 5.28 -9.71
N GLU A 318 3.95 6.10 -10.73
CA GLU A 318 4.27 7.51 -10.70
C GLU A 318 3.12 8.23 -9.97
N THR A 319 3.31 8.53 -8.68
CA THR A 319 2.24 8.92 -7.75
C THR A 319 1.51 10.18 -8.16
N GLN A 320 2.23 11.17 -8.72
CA GLN A 320 1.68 12.48 -9.08
C GLN A 320 0.64 12.41 -10.22
N SER A 321 0.71 11.40 -11.07
CA SER A 321 -0.27 11.16 -12.13
C SER A 321 -1.25 10.03 -11.78
N PHE A 322 -0.78 9.00 -11.10
CA PHE A 322 -1.55 7.78 -10.85
C PHE A 322 -2.62 7.98 -9.77
N ILE A 323 -2.27 8.56 -8.60
CA ILE A 323 -3.24 8.79 -7.52
C ILE A 323 -4.39 9.70 -7.96
N PRO A 324 -4.17 10.86 -8.63
CA PRO A 324 -5.29 11.66 -9.14
C PRO A 324 -6.18 10.92 -10.15
N ALA A 325 -5.61 10.01 -10.95
CA ALA A 325 -6.43 9.16 -11.83
C ALA A 325 -7.30 8.19 -11.03
N LEU A 326 -6.78 7.60 -9.96
CA LEU A 326 -7.57 6.75 -9.07
C LEU A 326 -8.64 7.52 -8.31
N VAL A 327 -8.35 8.73 -7.84
CA VAL A 327 -9.34 9.63 -7.19
C VAL A 327 -10.53 9.90 -8.11
N ARG A 328 -10.29 10.13 -9.42
CA ARG A 328 -11.39 10.28 -10.39
C ARG A 328 -12.27 9.03 -10.47
N LEU A 329 -11.68 7.84 -10.46
CA LEU A 329 -12.45 6.59 -10.47
C LEU A 329 -13.24 6.37 -9.18
N VAL A 330 -12.71 6.80 -8.03
CA VAL A 330 -13.45 6.81 -6.76
C VAL A 330 -14.65 7.75 -6.86
N LYS A 331 -14.45 8.97 -7.36
CA LYS A 331 -15.51 9.98 -7.56
C LYS A 331 -16.59 9.50 -8.53
N GLU A 332 -16.21 8.75 -9.56
CA GLU A 332 -17.14 8.14 -10.54
C GLU A 332 -17.82 6.86 -10.03
N GLY A 333 -17.50 6.39 -8.81
CA GLY A 333 -18.03 5.14 -8.25
C GLY A 333 -17.49 3.85 -8.91
N ARG A 334 -16.48 3.96 -9.79
CA ARG A 334 -15.87 2.85 -10.50
C ARG A 334 -14.80 2.13 -9.67
N LEU A 335 -14.31 2.78 -8.61
CA LEU A 335 -13.41 2.21 -7.61
C LEU A 335 -14.05 2.39 -6.22
N PRO A 336 -14.99 1.51 -5.82
CA PRO A 336 -15.83 1.70 -4.63
C PRO A 336 -15.07 1.36 -3.34
N LEU A 337 -14.07 2.15 -2.97
CA LEU A 337 -13.19 1.93 -1.81
C LEU A 337 -13.94 1.89 -0.47
N HIS A 338 -15.08 2.57 -0.38
CA HIS A 338 -15.95 2.53 0.81
C HIS A 338 -16.39 1.12 1.19
N ARG A 339 -16.35 0.14 0.25
CA ARG A 339 -16.65 -1.27 0.52
C ARG A 339 -15.52 -1.98 1.28
N LEU A 340 -14.30 -1.44 1.24
CA LEU A 340 -13.12 -1.99 1.93
C LEU A 340 -12.88 -1.31 3.27
N ILE A 341 -13.30 -0.05 3.42
CA ILE A 341 -12.93 0.83 4.52
C ILE A 341 -13.82 0.59 5.74
N SER A 342 -13.17 0.49 6.91
CA SER A 342 -13.79 0.58 8.22
C SER A 342 -13.14 1.72 8.98
N THR A 343 -13.90 2.72 9.38
CA THR A 343 -13.39 3.92 10.07
C THR A 343 -13.31 3.71 11.58
N TYR A 344 -12.24 4.22 12.19
CA TYR A 344 -11.99 4.20 13.63
C TYR A 344 -11.53 5.60 14.07
N PRO A 345 -11.93 6.09 15.25
CA PRO A 345 -11.27 7.25 15.84
C PRO A 345 -9.76 6.98 15.99
N PHE A 346 -8.92 8.00 15.78
CA PHE A 346 -7.47 7.85 15.95
C PHE A 346 -7.08 7.30 17.33
N ALA A 347 -7.83 7.67 18.37
CA ALA A 347 -7.62 7.17 19.72
C ALA A 347 -7.80 5.65 19.86
N ASP A 348 -8.50 5.02 18.93
CA ASP A 348 -8.82 3.59 18.93
C ASP A 348 -7.89 2.77 18.01
N ILE A 349 -6.68 3.27 17.72
CA ILE A 349 -5.70 2.63 16.83
C ILE A 349 -5.44 1.16 17.20
N ASP A 350 -5.33 0.83 18.49
CA ASP A 350 -5.11 -0.55 18.92
C ASP A 350 -6.33 -1.45 18.66
N GLN A 351 -7.55 -0.90 18.65
CA GLN A 351 -8.74 -1.66 18.25
C GLN A 351 -8.72 -1.92 16.74
N ALA A 352 -8.34 -0.91 15.94
CA ALA A 352 -8.17 -1.07 14.49
C ALA A 352 -7.13 -2.15 14.15
N VAL A 353 -6.01 -2.18 14.88
CA VAL A 353 -4.97 -3.22 14.76
C VAL A 353 -5.53 -4.61 15.08
N ARG A 354 -6.26 -4.75 16.19
CA ARG A 354 -6.88 -6.04 16.55
C ARG A 354 -7.88 -6.53 15.50
N ASP A 355 -8.74 -5.66 15.03
CA ASP A 355 -9.77 -6.01 14.04
C ASP A 355 -9.17 -6.35 12.67
N MET A 356 -8.13 -5.64 12.25
CA MET A 356 -7.37 -5.97 11.05
C MET A 356 -6.68 -7.33 11.17
N SER A 357 -5.99 -7.58 12.29
CA SER A 357 -5.28 -8.84 12.55
C SER A 357 -6.23 -10.04 12.66
N ALA A 358 -7.43 -9.83 13.20
CA ALA A 358 -8.50 -10.83 13.28
C ALA A 358 -9.26 -11.03 11.95
N GLY A 359 -8.94 -10.25 10.91
CA GLY A 359 -9.61 -10.30 9.61
C GLY A 359 -11.00 -9.68 9.56
N LYS A 360 -11.46 -9.01 10.63
CA LYS A 360 -12.76 -8.35 10.73
C LYS A 360 -12.82 -7.04 9.91
N ALA A 361 -11.70 -6.32 9.82
CA ALA A 361 -11.57 -5.12 9.02
C ALA A 361 -10.59 -5.37 7.86
N ILE A 362 -10.99 -5.04 6.64
CA ILE A 362 -10.16 -5.20 5.45
C ILE A 362 -9.16 -4.05 5.33
N LYS A 363 -9.66 -2.82 5.45
CA LYS A 363 -8.86 -1.59 5.42
C LYS A 363 -9.35 -0.64 6.53
N PRO A 364 -8.78 -0.76 7.75
CA PRO A 364 -9.02 0.25 8.77
C PRO A 364 -8.49 1.62 8.33
N VAL A 365 -9.26 2.66 8.57
CA VAL A 365 -8.90 4.07 8.38
C VAL A 365 -9.14 4.80 9.68
N LEU A 366 -8.08 5.37 10.24
CA LEU A 366 -8.14 6.21 11.44
C LEU A 366 -8.54 7.63 11.04
N THR A 367 -9.45 8.24 11.80
CA THR A 367 -9.91 9.62 11.58
C THR A 367 -9.55 10.50 12.79
N PHE A 368 -9.14 11.75 12.50
CA PHE A 368 -8.69 12.72 13.49
C PHE A 368 -9.76 13.72 13.87
#